data_a06c10e35503546549215d38ee85186d
#
_entry.id   a06c10e35503546549215d38ee85186d
#
_cell.length_a   1.000
_cell.length_b   1.000
_cell.length_c   1.000
_cell.angle_alpha   90.00
_cell.angle_beta   90.00
_cell.angle_gamma   90.00
#
_symmetry.space_group_name_H-M   'P 1'
#
loop_
_entity.id
_entity.type
_entity.pdbx_description
1 polymer ?
#
loop_
_entity_poly.entity_id
_entity_poly.type
_entity_poly.pdbx_seq_one_letter_code
_entity_poly.pdbx_strand_id
1 'polypeptide(L)'
;MEPIINVITRTSNRPNAFDRNYNSVKRQTYKNINHIVIYDNPQDYENYVSKYSDITVFAVDRDELIKNYKGPTFNNRLFWPSYHNLYFNPVLKTIEQGWIIFLDDDDLFFDENSVQKIIDELKNEDTLYIWKMLSGGHTVIPRQITFNMKKLELGNIGSNCFTFHSKWAKQYEWDGFKCGDFRFVQSLSKTIPNQEWIDQILVLVPSAGFGKRVDN
;
A
#
# COMPACT_ATOMS: atom_id res chain seq x y z
N MET A 1 19.92 -0.32 -15.04
CA MET A 1 19.88 -0.36 -13.55
C MET A 1 18.62 -1.14 -13.15
N GLU A 2 18.70 -1.91 -12.09
CA GLU A 2 17.52 -2.57 -11.53
C GLU A 2 16.53 -1.53 -10.99
N PRO A 3 15.22 -1.65 -11.27
CA PRO A 3 14.24 -0.67 -10.84
C PRO A 3 14.13 -0.64 -9.30
N ILE A 4 13.95 0.55 -8.73
CA ILE A 4 13.72 0.69 -7.28
C ILE A 4 12.26 0.36 -6.99
N ILE A 5 12.02 -0.42 -5.95
CA ILE A 5 10.69 -0.66 -5.38
C ILE A 5 10.56 0.09 -4.06
N ASN A 6 9.70 1.10 -4.02
CA ASN A 6 9.35 1.82 -2.81
C ASN A 6 8.16 1.12 -2.14
N VAL A 7 8.41 0.37 -1.09
CA VAL A 7 7.36 -0.24 -0.26
C VAL A 7 7.00 0.73 0.84
N ILE A 8 5.76 1.22 0.85
CA ILE A 8 5.29 2.20 1.81
C ILE A 8 4.39 1.51 2.84
N THR A 9 4.85 1.50 4.09
CA THR A 9 4.15 0.95 5.25
C THR A 9 3.77 2.06 6.21
N ARG A 10 2.50 2.16 6.60
CA ARG A 10 2.07 2.98 7.74
C ARG A 10 1.87 2.08 8.95
N THR A 11 2.31 2.56 10.13
CA THR A 11 2.19 1.82 11.38
C THR A 11 1.71 2.73 12.51
N SER A 12 0.90 2.19 13.43
CA SER A 12 0.42 2.90 14.61
C SER A 12 0.10 1.92 15.73
N ASN A 13 0.92 1.92 16.81
CA ASN A 13 0.74 1.12 18.02
C ASN A 13 0.54 -0.40 17.73
N ARG A 14 1.33 -0.95 16.77
CA ARG A 14 1.27 -2.36 16.35
C ARG A 14 2.66 -2.97 16.14
N PRO A 15 3.50 -3.04 17.18
CA PRO A 15 4.91 -3.47 17.05
C PRO A 15 5.05 -4.89 16.48
N ASN A 16 4.20 -5.84 16.90
CA ASN A 16 4.29 -7.23 16.42
C ASN A 16 3.82 -7.38 14.97
N ALA A 17 2.81 -6.63 14.56
CA ALA A 17 2.37 -6.60 13.17
C ALA A 17 3.46 -5.98 12.28
N PHE A 18 4.01 -4.86 12.68
CA PHE A 18 5.09 -4.19 11.98
C PHE A 18 6.34 -5.08 11.86
N ASP A 19 6.73 -5.80 12.93
CA ASP A 19 7.88 -6.74 12.87
C ASP A 19 7.66 -7.82 11.80
N ARG A 20 6.47 -8.41 11.73
CA ARG A 20 6.13 -9.39 10.69
C ARG A 20 6.17 -8.77 9.28
N ASN A 21 5.61 -7.57 9.11
CA ASN A 21 5.64 -6.83 7.85
C ASN A 21 7.09 -6.55 7.42
N TYR A 22 7.90 -5.95 8.30
CA TYR A 22 9.31 -5.67 8.05
C TYR A 22 10.06 -6.94 7.62
N ASN A 23 9.90 -8.04 8.35
CA ASN A 23 10.55 -9.30 8.03
C ASN A 23 10.09 -9.86 6.67
N SER A 24 8.83 -9.64 6.28
CA SER A 24 8.32 -10.05 4.96
C SER A 24 8.96 -9.27 3.81
N VAL A 25 9.22 -7.97 4.02
CA VAL A 25 9.94 -7.12 3.06
C VAL A 25 11.42 -7.50 3.00
N LYS A 26 12.05 -7.68 4.15
CA LYS A 26 13.49 -7.98 4.25
C LYS A 26 13.89 -9.34 3.63
N ARG A 27 12.99 -10.33 3.72
CA ARG A 27 13.22 -11.66 3.16
C ARG A 27 13.07 -11.73 1.64
N GLN A 28 12.58 -10.68 0.97
CA GLN A 28 12.43 -10.70 -0.48
C GLN A 28 13.76 -11.00 -1.18
N THR A 29 13.72 -11.84 -2.21
CA THR A 29 14.90 -12.19 -3.04
C THR A 29 15.40 -10.99 -3.82
N TYR A 30 14.49 -10.15 -4.33
CA TYR A 30 14.81 -8.86 -4.90
C TYR A 30 15.32 -7.88 -3.82
N LYS A 31 16.45 -7.20 -4.08
CA LYS A 31 17.14 -6.41 -3.04
C LYS A 31 17.06 -4.90 -3.22
N ASN A 32 16.73 -4.39 -4.40
CA ASN A 32 16.64 -2.94 -4.62
C ASN A 32 15.28 -2.40 -4.12
N ILE A 33 15.02 -2.61 -2.82
CA ILE A 33 13.80 -2.19 -2.12
C ILE A 33 14.14 -1.03 -1.17
N ASN A 34 13.43 0.09 -1.31
CA ASN A 34 13.37 1.16 -0.34
C ASN A 34 12.12 0.98 0.52
N HIS A 35 12.28 0.52 1.75
CA HIS A 35 11.17 0.35 2.69
C HIS A 35 10.94 1.66 3.45
N ILE A 36 9.84 2.34 3.15
CA ILE A 36 9.44 3.62 3.71
C ILE A 36 8.37 3.37 4.78
N VAL A 37 8.66 3.77 6.02
CA VAL A 37 7.78 3.56 7.17
C VAL A 37 7.22 4.89 7.67
N ILE A 38 5.89 4.99 7.71
CA ILE A 38 5.17 6.17 8.18
C ILE A 38 4.59 5.90 9.55
N TYR A 39 4.78 6.84 10.47
CA TYR A 39 4.16 6.81 11.81
C TYR A 39 3.61 8.19 12.19
N ASP A 40 2.59 8.21 13.04
CA ASP A 40 1.93 9.43 13.53
C ASP A 40 2.15 9.66 15.04
N ASN A 41 2.70 8.67 15.74
CA ASN A 41 2.97 8.74 17.15
C ASN A 41 4.49 8.65 17.42
N PRO A 42 5.13 9.68 18.01
CA PRO A 42 6.56 9.63 18.35
C PRO A 42 6.95 8.43 19.22
N GLN A 43 6.06 7.95 20.09
CA GLN A 43 6.30 6.78 20.91
C GLN A 43 6.46 5.48 20.08
N ASP A 44 5.81 5.39 18.93
CA ASP A 44 5.98 4.25 18.01
C ASP A 44 7.41 4.21 17.46
N TYR A 45 7.98 5.38 17.15
CA TYR A 45 9.38 5.46 16.74
C TYR A 45 10.31 5.00 17.85
N GLU A 46 10.16 5.51 19.07
CA GLU A 46 11.00 5.17 20.23
C GLU A 46 10.88 3.69 20.62
N ASN A 47 9.65 3.17 20.62
CA ASN A 47 9.37 1.83 21.14
C ASN A 47 9.78 0.72 20.17
N TYR A 48 9.61 0.90 18.84
CA TYR A 48 9.87 -0.19 17.91
C TYR A 48 10.42 0.22 16.54
N VAL A 49 10.03 1.34 15.93
CA VAL A 49 10.47 1.70 14.56
C VAL A 49 11.98 1.96 14.52
N SER A 50 12.54 2.66 15.52
CA SER A 50 13.97 2.98 15.60
C SER A 50 14.92 1.77 15.70
N LYS A 51 14.39 0.58 15.95
CA LYS A 51 15.17 -0.67 16.00
C LYS A 51 15.66 -1.13 14.61
N TYR A 52 15.06 -0.60 13.54
CA TYR A 52 15.35 -0.98 12.16
C TYR A 52 16.14 0.14 11.46
N SER A 53 17.41 -0.09 11.18
CA SER A 53 18.31 0.92 10.62
C SER A 53 18.31 1.01 9.09
N ASP A 54 17.67 0.07 8.42
CA ASP A 54 17.67 -0.07 6.96
C ASP A 54 16.30 0.27 6.34
N ILE A 55 15.55 1.13 7.01
CA ILE A 55 14.28 1.69 6.54
C ILE A 55 14.39 3.22 6.40
N THR A 56 13.60 3.78 5.50
CA THR A 56 13.38 5.23 5.43
C THR A 56 12.19 5.59 6.31
N VAL A 57 12.37 6.48 7.28
CA VAL A 57 11.33 6.80 8.26
C VAL A 57 10.69 8.14 7.95
N PHE A 58 9.36 8.21 8.06
CA PHE A 58 8.57 9.40 7.79
C PHE A 58 7.57 9.67 8.92
N ALA A 59 7.80 10.74 9.69
CA ALA A 59 6.86 11.20 10.71
C ALA A 59 5.76 12.06 10.08
N VAL A 60 4.51 11.86 10.49
CA VAL A 60 3.38 12.70 10.06
C VAL A 60 2.64 13.25 11.28
N ASP A 61 2.20 14.49 11.19
CA ASP A 61 1.25 15.07 12.14
C ASP A 61 -0.17 14.81 11.65
N ARG A 62 -0.87 13.90 12.31
CA ARG A 62 -2.23 13.51 11.99
C ARG A 62 -3.21 14.68 12.04
N ASP A 63 -3.12 15.51 13.07
CA ASP A 63 -4.07 16.60 13.29
C ASP A 63 -3.85 17.70 12.27
N GLU A 64 -2.60 17.97 11.90
CA GLU A 64 -2.27 18.87 10.81
C GLU A 64 -2.79 18.36 9.46
N LEU A 65 -2.62 17.08 9.15
CA LEU A 65 -3.16 16.49 7.92
C LEU A 65 -4.67 16.59 7.85
N ILE A 66 -5.38 16.33 8.94
CA ILE A 66 -6.85 16.45 9.01
C ILE A 66 -7.28 17.91 8.84
N LYS A 67 -6.63 18.83 9.54
CA LYS A 67 -6.91 20.27 9.46
C LYS A 67 -6.73 20.83 8.05
N ASN A 68 -5.71 20.37 7.36
CA ASN A 68 -5.37 20.82 6.00
C ASN A 68 -6.08 20.06 4.90
N TYR A 69 -6.86 19.02 5.23
CA TYR A 69 -7.57 18.22 4.23
C TYR A 69 -8.61 19.05 3.48
N LYS A 70 -8.50 19.09 2.15
CA LYS A 70 -9.40 19.80 1.23
C LYS A 70 -10.08 18.84 0.24
N GLY A 71 -9.87 17.55 0.40
CA GLY A 71 -10.43 16.53 -0.47
C GLY A 71 -11.94 16.33 -0.26
N PRO A 72 -12.52 15.37 -1.00
CA PRO A 72 -13.96 15.09 -0.93
C PRO A 72 -14.37 14.61 0.45
N THR A 73 -15.58 14.98 0.85
CA THR A 73 -16.24 14.48 2.05
C THR A 73 -17.43 13.63 1.66
N PHE A 74 -17.67 12.55 2.39
CA PHE A 74 -18.78 11.64 2.12
C PHE A 74 -19.72 11.61 3.32
N ASN A 75 -20.98 11.97 3.09
CA ASN A 75 -22.01 11.90 4.12
C ASN A 75 -22.85 10.63 3.96
N ASN A 76 -22.21 9.47 4.02
CA ASN A 76 -22.93 8.21 3.99
C ASN A 76 -22.25 7.16 4.90
N ARG A 77 -23.04 6.17 5.34
CA ARG A 77 -22.58 5.13 6.28
C ARG A 77 -21.52 4.17 5.73
N LEU A 78 -21.28 4.16 4.43
CA LEU A 78 -20.29 3.27 3.78
C LEU A 78 -18.89 3.90 3.79
N PHE A 79 -18.81 5.24 3.83
CA PHE A 79 -17.55 5.97 3.73
C PHE A 79 -17.33 6.83 4.97
N TRP A 80 -17.07 6.21 6.12
CA TRP A 80 -16.70 6.94 7.33
C TRP A 80 -15.27 7.46 7.28
N PRO A 81 -14.88 8.46 8.09
CA PRO A 81 -13.54 8.99 8.15
C PRO A 81 -12.49 7.92 8.44
N SER A 82 -11.46 7.87 7.61
CA SER A 82 -10.30 6.99 7.67
C SER A 82 -9.04 7.82 7.40
N TYR A 83 -8.81 8.83 8.23
CA TYR A 83 -7.78 9.85 8.00
C TYR A 83 -6.35 9.32 7.96
N HIS A 84 -6.08 8.12 8.44
CA HIS A 84 -4.81 7.45 8.26
C HIS A 84 -4.44 7.23 6.78
N ASN A 85 -5.40 7.26 5.84
CA ASN A 85 -5.11 7.24 4.42
C ASN A 85 -4.30 8.46 3.97
N LEU A 86 -4.49 9.61 4.61
CA LEU A 86 -3.79 10.85 4.28
C LEU A 86 -2.28 10.78 4.53
N TYR A 87 -1.81 9.81 5.33
CA TYR A 87 -0.39 9.64 5.64
C TYR A 87 0.45 9.35 4.40
N PHE A 88 -0.14 8.73 3.39
CA PHE A 88 0.55 8.46 2.13
C PHE A 88 0.85 9.73 1.32
N ASN A 89 0.03 10.78 1.42
CA ASN A 89 0.11 11.95 0.56
C ASN A 89 1.45 12.72 0.67
N PRO A 90 1.96 13.06 1.86
CA PRO A 90 3.26 13.73 1.96
C PRO A 90 4.39 12.84 1.44
N VAL A 91 4.34 11.53 1.66
CA VAL A 91 5.37 10.59 1.20
C VAL A 91 5.38 10.46 -0.31
N LEU A 92 4.22 10.35 -0.96
CA LEU A 92 4.11 10.28 -2.42
C LEU A 92 4.77 11.49 -3.12
N LYS A 93 4.75 12.66 -2.47
CA LYS A 93 5.37 13.89 -3.00
C LYS A 93 6.90 13.86 -2.96
N THR A 94 7.50 13.01 -2.13
CA THR A 94 8.97 12.90 -1.98
C THR A 94 9.60 11.81 -2.84
N ILE A 95 8.82 10.88 -3.38
CA ILE A 95 9.35 9.76 -4.19
C ILE A 95 9.61 10.25 -5.61
N GLU A 96 10.88 10.27 -6.00
CA GLU A 96 11.32 10.79 -7.31
C GLU A 96 11.45 9.69 -8.38
N GLN A 97 11.70 8.44 -7.97
CA GLN A 97 11.99 7.35 -8.91
C GLN A 97 11.51 5.99 -8.41
N GLY A 98 11.31 5.07 -9.35
CA GLY A 98 10.95 3.68 -9.06
C GLY A 98 9.44 3.45 -8.96
N TRP A 99 9.08 2.26 -8.52
CA TRP A 99 7.70 1.80 -8.42
C TRP A 99 7.21 1.89 -6.98
N ILE A 100 5.92 2.09 -6.79
CA ILE A 100 5.30 2.30 -5.48
C ILE A 100 4.35 1.15 -5.16
N ILE A 101 4.57 0.50 -4.03
CA ILE A 101 3.71 -0.53 -3.45
C ILE A 101 3.30 -0.07 -2.06
N PHE A 102 2.01 -0.10 -1.75
CA PHE A 102 1.51 0.09 -0.39
C PHE A 102 1.39 -1.27 0.29
N LEU A 103 1.95 -1.41 1.48
CA LEU A 103 1.89 -2.64 2.27
C LEU A 103 1.72 -2.24 3.74
N ASP A 104 0.48 -2.21 4.22
CA ASP A 104 0.19 -1.83 5.61
C ASP A 104 0.89 -2.76 6.61
N ASP A 105 1.11 -2.30 7.84
CA ASP A 105 1.90 -3.01 8.87
C ASP A 105 1.33 -4.39 9.27
N ASP A 106 0.05 -4.67 8.99
CA ASP A 106 -0.60 -5.96 9.18
C ASP A 106 -0.66 -6.82 7.90
N ASP A 107 -0.08 -6.33 6.77
CA ASP A 107 0.01 -7.04 5.50
C ASP A 107 1.44 -7.57 5.27
N LEU A 108 1.56 -8.64 4.48
CA LEU A 108 2.81 -9.31 4.19
C LEU A 108 2.93 -9.60 2.70
N PHE A 109 4.13 -9.59 2.14
CA PHE A 109 4.36 -10.29 0.88
C PHE A 109 4.05 -11.78 1.03
N PHE A 110 3.44 -12.40 0.02
CA PHE A 110 2.95 -13.77 0.08
C PHE A 110 4.08 -14.78 0.27
N ASP A 111 5.17 -14.61 -0.47
CA ASP A 111 6.40 -15.39 -0.35
C ASP A 111 7.65 -14.52 -0.57
N GLU A 112 8.83 -15.13 -0.45
CA GLU A 112 10.11 -14.42 -0.60
C GLU A 112 10.42 -13.97 -2.03
N ASN A 113 9.68 -14.46 -3.03
CA ASN A 113 9.83 -14.13 -4.44
C ASN A 113 8.74 -13.16 -4.94
N SER A 114 7.84 -12.69 -4.08
CA SER A 114 6.71 -11.86 -4.49
C SER A 114 7.15 -10.60 -5.21
N VAL A 115 8.16 -9.89 -4.69
CA VAL A 115 8.68 -8.67 -5.35
C VAL A 115 9.41 -9.03 -6.65
N GLN A 116 10.17 -10.11 -6.71
CA GLN A 116 10.82 -10.55 -7.95
C GLN A 116 9.78 -10.84 -9.03
N LYS A 117 8.68 -11.54 -8.68
CA LYS A 117 7.57 -11.81 -9.61
C LYS A 117 6.91 -10.53 -10.12
N ILE A 118 6.79 -9.49 -9.29
CA ILE A 118 6.32 -8.17 -9.72
C ILE A 118 7.31 -7.58 -10.72
N ILE A 119 8.61 -7.54 -10.39
CA ILE A 119 9.67 -6.98 -11.24
C ILE A 119 9.71 -7.63 -12.62
N ASP A 120 9.54 -8.94 -12.70
CA ASP A 120 9.56 -9.69 -13.96
C ASP A 120 8.44 -9.24 -14.93
N GLU A 121 7.36 -8.67 -14.41
CA GLU A 121 6.24 -8.14 -15.18
C GLU A 121 6.36 -6.64 -15.50
N LEU A 122 7.18 -5.87 -14.76
CA LEU A 122 7.30 -4.42 -14.96
C LEU A 122 8.06 -4.08 -16.25
N LYS A 123 7.32 -3.77 -17.33
CA LYS A 123 7.89 -3.50 -18.65
C LYS A 123 7.73 -2.04 -19.10
N ASN A 124 6.74 -1.33 -18.55
CA ASN A 124 6.38 0.00 -19.02
C ASN A 124 5.91 0.87 -17.86
N GLU A 125 6.56 2.02 -17.66
CA GLU A 125 6.24 2.99 -16.62
C GLU A 125 4.86 3.66 -16.79
N ASP A 126 4.27 3.57 -17.98
CA ASP A 126 2.90 4.03 -18.27
C ASP A 126 1.86 2.93 -18.06
N THR A 127 2.12 2.02 -17.12
CA THR A 127 1.24 0.90 -16.83
C THR A 127 0.94 0.82 -15.32
N LEU A 128 -0.33 0.68 -14.99
CA LEU A 128 -0.83 0.29 -13.68
C LEU A 128 -0.86 -1.24 -13.63
N TYR A 129 -0.05 -1.84 -12.76
CA TYR A 129 -0.02 -3.28 -12.56
C TYR A 129 -0.87 -3.67 -11.37
N ILE A 130 -1.72 -4.69 -11.53
CA ILE A 130 -2.67 -5.15 -10.53
C ILE A 130 -2.51 -6.66 -10.35
N TRP A 131 -2.47 -7.12 -9.10
CA TRP A 131 -2.35 -8.54 -8.74
C TRP A 131 -3.36 -8.97 -7.70
N LYS A 132 -3.28 -10.22 -7.27
CA LYS A 132 -4.16 -10.80 -6.26
C LYS A 132 -3.52 -10.78 -4.88
N MET A 133 -4.36 -10.67 -3.84
CA MET A 133 -4.00 -10.90 -2.45
C MET A 133 -4.82 -12.04 -1.86
N LEU A 134 -4.29 -12.74 -0.87
CA LEU A 134 -5.01 -13.69 -0.04
C LEU A 134 -5.46 -13.02 1.25
N SER A 135 -6.74 -12.78 1.41
CA SER A 135 -7.33 -12.10 2.57
C SER A 135 -7.93 -13.09 3.56
N GLY A 136 -7.60 -12.93 4.84
CA GLY A 136 -8.08 -13.80 5.93
C GLY A 136 -7.69 -15.26 5.77
N GLY A 137 -6.66 -15.56 5.00
CA GLY A 137 -6.16 -16.92 4.75
C GLY A 137 -7.01 -17.78 3.80
N HIS A 138 -8.13 -17.27 3.28
CA HIS A 138 -9.04 -18.08 2.45
C HIS A 138 -9.74 -17.34 1.31
N THR A 139 -9.72 -16.03 1.27
CA THR A 139 -10.40 -15.24 0.22
C THR A 139 -9.39 -14.59 -0.71
N VAL A 140 -9.45 -14.92 -1.99
CA VAL A 140 -8.60 -14.27 -3.02
C VAL A 140 -9.31 -13.02 -3.55
N ILE A 141 -8.61 -11.89 -3.54
CA ILE A 141 -9.06 -10.58 -4.03
C ILE A 141 -7.99 -10.01 -4.97
N PRO A 142 -8.34 -9.50 -6.17
CA PRO A 142 -9.68 -9.55 -6.81
C PRO A 142 -10.18 -10.98 -7.04
N ARG A 143 -11.51 -11.17 -6.95
CA ARG A 143 -12.12 -12.47 -7.29
C ARG A 143 -11.85 -12.82 -8.75
N GLN A 144 -11.71 -14.12 -9.06
CA GLN A 144 -11.30 -14.58 -10.39
C GLN A 144 -12.16 -14.00 -11.52
N ILE A 145 -13.47 -13.92 -11.33
CA ILE A 145 -14.37 -13.35 -12.34
C ILE A 145 -14.08 -11.87 -12.60
N THR A 146 -13.88 -11.09 -11.55
CA THR A 146 -13.55 -9.65 -11.64
C THR A 146 -12.17 -9.45 -12.26
N PHE A 147 -11.23 -10.31 -11.88
CA PHE A 147 -9.88 -10.33 -12.44
C PHE A 147 -9.87 -10.61 -13.94
N ASN A 148 -10.58 -11.65 -14.40
CA ASN A 148 -10.69 -12.00 -15.82
C ASN A 148 -11.36 -10.90 -16.67
N MET A 149 -12.28 -10.15 -16.06
CA MET A 149 -12.93 -8.99 -16.69
C MET A 149 -12.05 -7.73 -16.67
N LYS A 150 -10.90 -7.76 -16.03
CA LYS A 150 -10.03 -6.60 -15.79
C LYS A 150 -10.80 -5.40 -15.19
N LYS A 151 -11.69 -5.68 -14.22
CA LYS A 151 -12.62 -4.68 -13.67
C LYS A 151 -12.24 -4.29 -12.25
N LEU A 152 -12.06 -3.00 -12.02
CA LEU A 152 -11.96 -2.46 -10.67
C LEU A 152 -13.35 -2.41 -10.02
N GLU A 153 -13.51 -3.06 -8.90
CA GLU A 153 -14.75 -3.11 -8.12
C GLU A 153 -14.51 -2.74 -6.66
N LEU A 154 -15.42 -1.96 -6.09
CA LEU A 154 -15.41 -1.60 -4.68
C LEU A 154 -15.46 -2.88 -3.80
N GLY A 155 -14.54 -2.98 -2.82
CA GLY A 155 -14.40 -4.14 -1.94
C GLY A 155 -13.73 -5.36 -2.59
N ASN A 156 -13.25 -5.21 -3.82
CA ASN A 156 -12.57 -6.26 -4.57
C ASN A 156 -11.19 -5.82 -5.08
N ILE A 157 -10.61 -4.82 -4.44
CA ILE A 157 -9.25 -4.33 -4.61
C ILE A 157 -8.78 -3.73 -3.27
N GLY A 158 -7.53 -3.93 -2.89
CA GLY A 158 -6.90 -3.32 -1.72
C GLY A 158 -5.72 -2.46 -2.11
N SER A 159 -5.23 -1.65 -1.18
CA SER A 159 -4.04 -0.80 -1.36
C SER A 159 -2.81 -1.59 -1.78
N ASN A 160 -2.69 -2.82 -1.31
CA ASN A 160 -1.59 -3.74 -1.53
C ASN A 160 -1.70 -4.61 -2.79
N CYS A 161 -2.73 -4.37 -3.62
CA CYS A 161 -3.00 -5.15 -4.85
C CYS A 161 -2.44 -4.52 -6.13
N PHE A 162 -1.73 -3.40 -6.07
CA PHE A 162 -1.27 -2.71 -7.27
C PHE A 162 0.06 -1.97 -7.07
N THR A 163 0.68 -1.65 -8.21
CA THR A 163 1.83 -0.76 -8.28
C THR A 163 1.74 0.15 -9.50
N PHE A 164 2.39 1.30 -9.38
CA PHE A 164 2.53 2.29 -10.44
C PHE A 164 3.88 3.00 -10.31
N HIS A 165 4.37 3.59 -11.41
CA HIS A 165 5.65 4.30 -11.40
C HIS A 165 5.53 5.67 -10.72
N SER A 166 6.56 6.10 -10.00
CA SER A 166 6.61 7.36 -9.23
C SER A 166 6.33 8.61 -10.06
N LYS A 167 6.57 8.61 -11.36
CA LYS A 167 6.23 9.75 -12.25
C LYS A 167 4.75 10.13 -12.20
N TRP A 168 3.88 9.20 -11.76
CA TRP A 168 2.45 9.43 -11.58
C TRP A 168 2.08 9.85 -10.15
N ALA A 169 2.97 9.65 -9.17
CA ALA A 169 2.66 9.78 -7.75
C ALA A 169 2.18 11.18 -7.34
N LYS A 170 2.81 12.23 -7.88
CA LYS A 170 2.52 13.63 -7.50
C LYS A 170 1.19 14.16 -8.03
N GLN A 171 0.52 13.42 -8.92
CA GLN A 171 -0.73 13.82 -9.55
C GLN A 171 -1.98 13.38 -8.78
N TYR A 172 -1.81 12.50 -7.78
CA TYR A 172 -2.91 11.87 -7.06
C TYR A 172 -2.72 11.98 -5.56
N GLU A 173 -3.85 12.09 -4.87
CA GLU A 173 -3.89 12.11 -3.41
C GLU A 173 -4.92 11.08 -2.91
N TRP A 174 -4.57 10.44 -1.82
CA TRP A 174 -5.51 9.64 -1.05
C TRP A 174 -6.51 10.56 -0.35
N ASP A 175 -7.77 10.18 -0.34
CA ASP A 175 -8.77 10.84 0.48
C ASP A 175 -8.83 10.26 1.91
N GLY A 176 -9.38 11.02 2.83
CA GLY A 176 -9.46 10.69 4.25
C GLY A 176 -10.65 9.80 4.64
N PHE A 177 -11.17 8.94 3.74
CA PHE A 177 -12.36 8.14 3.99
C PHE A 177 -12.15 6.66 3.68
N LYS A 178 -12.98 5.78 4.29
CA LYS A 178 -12.95 4.35 4.03
C LYS A 178 -13.10 4.05 2.53
N CYS A 179 -12.45 2.97 2.07
CA CYS A 179 -12.32 2.60 0.66
C CYS A 179 -11.58 3.65 -0.19
N GLY A 180 -10.70 4.43 0.44
CA GLY A 180 -9.81 5.36 -0.25
C GLY A 180 -8.87 4.66 -1.24
N ASP A 181 -8.46 3.43 -0.94
CA ASP A 181 -7.71 2.53 -1.82
C ASP A 181 -8.41 2.33 -3.18
N PHE A 182 -9.69 2.01 -3.16
CA PHE A 182 -10.48 1.85 -4.39
C PHE A 182 -10.55 3.15 -5.19
N ARG A 183 -10.83 4.29 -4.54
CA ARG A 183 -10.92 5.58 -5.24
C ARG A 183 -9.57 6.04 -5.77
N PHE A 184 -8.50 5.77 -5.02
CA PHE A 184 -7.14 6.07 -5.44
C PHE A 184 -6.75 5.27 -6.69
N VAL A 185 -6.89 3.93 -6.68
CA VAL A 185 -6.58 3.10 -7.85
C VAL A 185 -7.50 3.39 -9.04
N GLN A 186 -8.77 3.73 -8.79
CA GLN A 186 -9.70 4.15 -9.84
C GLN A 186 -9.26 5.46 -10.50
N SER A 187 -8.69 6.39 -9.74
CA SER A 187 -8.15 7.63 -10.28
C SER A 187 -6.91 7.37 -11.13
N LEU A 188 -5.99 6.53 -10.67
CA LEU A 188 -4.83 6.07 -11.44
C LEU A 188 -5.25 5.42 -12.77
N SER A 189 -6.25 4.52 -12.70
CA SER A 189 -6.71 3.75 -13.86
C SER A 189 -7.36 4.58 -14.97
N LYS A 190 -7.81 5.79 -14.65
CA LYS A 190 -8.38 6.72 -15.64
C LYS A 190 -7.32 7.52 -16.40
N THR A 191 -6.12 7.59 -15.87
CA THR A 191 -5.07 8.47 -16.38
C THR A 191 -3.86 7.71 -16.87
N ILE A 192 -3.44 6.64 -16.16
CA ILE A 192 -2.35 5.78 -16.61
C ILE A 192 -2.82 5.02 -17.86
N PRO A 193 -2.11 5.15 -19.00
CA PRO A 193 -2.59 4.67 -20.28
C PRO A 193 -2.86 3.17 -20.35
N ASN A 194 -2.08 2.37 -19.64
CA ASN A 194 -2.13 0.92 -19.74
C ASN A 194 -2.46 0.28 -18.38
N GLN A 195 -3.08 -0.90 -18.41
CA GLN A 195 -3.33 -1.73 -17.25
C GLN A 195 -2.93 -3.17 -17.54
N GLU A 196 -2.13 -3.74 -16.65
CA GLU A 196 -1.75 -5.15 -16.68
C GLU A 196 -2.22 -5.86 -15.41
N TRP A 197 -2.73 -7.07 -15.58
CA TRP A 197 -3.29 -7.86 -14.49
C TRP A 197 -2.47 -9.13 -14.33
N ILE A 198 -1.70 -9.21 -13.25
CA ILE A 198 -0.78 -10.31 -12.92
C ILE A 198 -1.57 -11.39 -12.17
N ASP A 199 -1.82 -12.54 -12.82
CA ASP A 199 -2.60 -13.63 -12.25
C ASP A 199 -1.81 -14.44 -11.21
N GLN A 200 -1.35 -13.75 -10.16
CA GLN A 200 -0.59 -14.31 -9.04
C GLN A 200 -1.08 -13.72 -7.72
N ILE A 201 -1.05 -14.52 -6.65
CA ILE A 201 -1.22 -14.04 -5.28
C ILE A 201 0.16 -13.59 -4.81
N LEU A 202 0.33 -12.28 -4.57
CA LEU A 202 1.63 -11.68 -4.22
C LEU A 202 1.64 -11.07 -2.82
N VAL A 203 0.45 -10.92 -2.20
CA VAL A 203 0.29 -10.37 -0.86
C VAL A 203 -0.64 -11.23 -0.01
N LEU A 204 -0.33 -11.34 1.26
CA LEU A 204 -1.14 -11.95 2.31
C LEU A 204 -1.66 -10.86 3.25
N VAL A 205 -2.97 -10.84 3.48
CA VAL A 205 -3.66 -9.98 4.45
C VAL A 205 -4.22 -10.87 5.56
N PRO A 206 -3.49 -11.10 6.66
CA PRO A 206 -3.87 -12.09 7.68
C PRO A 206 -5.19 -11.79 8.37
N SER A 207 -5.51 -10.51 8.60
CA SER A 207 -6.65 -10.05 9.39
C SER A 207 -7.89 -9.69 8.61
N ALA A 208 -7.99 -10.05 7.32
CA ALA A 208 -9.08 -9.67 6.43
C ALA A 208 -9.33 -8.14 6.32
N GLY A 209 -8.31 -7.32 6.54
CA GLY A 209 -8.33 -5.87 6.28
C GLY A 209 -9.26 -5.04 7.16
N PHE A 210 -9.69 -5.56 8.32
CA PHE A 210 -10.61 -4.82 9.21
C PHE A 210 -9.92 -3.94 10.25
N GLY A 211 -8.61 -3.74 10.18
CA GLY A 211 -7.87 -2.87 11.10
C GLY A 211 -8.03 -3.27 12.57
N LYS A 212 -8.43 -4.50 12.85
CA LYS A 212 -8.51 -5.01 14.22
C LYS A 212 -7.09 -5.14 14.76
N ARG A 213 -6.88 -4.62 15.96
CA ARG A 213 -5.62 -4.78 16.68
C ARG A 213 -5.24 -6.25 16.73
N VAL A 214 -4.20 -6.64 16.01
CA VAL A 214 -3.71 -8.02 15.89
C VAL A 214 -2.62 -8.29 16.93
N ASP A 215 -2.36 -7.35 17.80
CA ASP A 215 -1.31 -7.39 18.82
C ASP A 215 -1.76 -7.93 20.20
N ASN A 216 -2.82 -8.74 20.21
CA ASN A 216 -3.18 -9.49 21.43
C ASN A 216 -2.48 -10.85 21.46
#